data_9be130484f7126bbc5db5025e56151b7
#
_entry.id   9be130484f7126bbc5db5025e56151b7
#
_cell.length_a   1.000
_cell.length_b   1.000
_cell.length_c   1.000
_cell.angle_alpha   90.00
_cell.angle_beta   90.00
_cell.angle_gamma   90.00
#
_symmetry.space_group_name_H-M   'P 1'
#
loop_
_entity.id
_entity.type
_entity.pdbx_description
1 polymer ?
#
loop_
_entity_poly.entity_id
_entity_poly.type
_entity_poly.pdbx_seq_one_letter_code
_entity_poly.pdbx_strand_id
1 'polypeptide(L)'
;IGYYMIKKLLADGNRVSVLDIETQNLEILKNKYNSNFIFYKVDLRNNEEVKMAVDKTAKEFGIIDIAVHNACKCTFKSEIETDFDTYKDVFDVNYFGALRFVKSIIPYMTAKKKGKVIFTSSGVGVTGFMNISPYSSTKGALEALAKCLRIEYAKDNITFHIMHPPLTQTKS
;
A
#
# COMPACT_ATOMS: atom_id res chain seq x y z
N ILE A 1 9.14 6.80 -3.81
CA ILE A 1 8.81 6.97 -2.38
C ILE A 1 9.06 5.66 -1.64
N GLY A 2 8.41 4.55 -2.02
CA GLY A 2 8.50 3.26 -1.32
C GLY A 2 9.92 2.77 -1.08
N TYR A 3 10.78 2.78 -2.09
CA TYR A 3 12.16 2.33 -1.97
C TYR A 3 12.97 3.10 -0.90
N TYR A 4 12.80 4.42 -0.82
CA TYR A 4 13.47 5.23 0.21
C TYR A 4 12.93 4.98 1.61
N MET A 5 11.62 4.75 1.72
CA MET A 5 10.98 4.37 2.99
C MET A 5 11.53 3.02 3.48
N ILE A 6 11.63 2.02 2.60
CA ILE A 6 12.23 0.71 2.91
C ILE A 6 13.65 0.88 3.43
N LYS A 7 14.49 1.63 2.71
CA LYS A 7 15.89 1.89 3.12
C LYS A 7 15.99 2.52 4.51
N LYS A 8 15.14 3.51 4.78
CA LYS A 8 15.13 4.19 6.08
C LYS A 8 14.70 3.24 7.21
N LEU A 9 13.62 2.49 7.01
CA LEU A 9 13.12 1.54 7.99
C LEU A 9 14.16 0.45 8.31
N LEU A 10 14.83 -0.08 7.30
CA LEU A 10 15.90 -1.07 7.49
C LEU A 10 17.12 -0.47 8.20
N ALA A 11 17.49 0.76 7.88
CA ALA A 11 18.60 1.46 8.55
C ALA A 11 18.29 1.73 10.03
N ASP A 12 17.03 1.93 10.39
CA ASP A 12 16.56 2.09 11.76
C ASP A 12 16.38 0.76 12.53
N GLY A 13 16.81 -0.37 11.94
CA GLY A 13 16.80 -1.69 12.58
C GLY A 13 15.46 -2.43 12.51
N ASN A 14 14.50 -1.96 11.72
CA ASN A 14 13.23 -2.64 11.55
C ASN A 14 13.36 -3.86 10.62
N ARG A 15 12.49 -4.84 10.82
CA ARG A 15 12.24 -5.90 9.83
C ARG A 15 11.21 -5.42 8.82
N VAL A 16 11.49 -5.58 7.53
CA VAL A 16 10.63 -5.06 6.46
C VAL A 16 10.31 -6.17 5.47
N SER A 17 9.01 -6.34 5.21
CA SER A 17 8.49 -7.18 4.12
C SER A 17 7.90 -6.29 3.03
N VAL A 18 8.23 -6.58 1.78
CA VAL A 18 7.77 -5.81 0.61
C VAL A 18 6.99 -6.72 -0.33
N LEU A 19 5.83 -6.25 -0.73
CA LEU A 19 5.02 -6.80 -1.81
C LEU A 19 5.05 -5.80 -2.96
N ASP A 20 5.63 -6.17 -4.09
CA ASP A 20 5.72 -5.30 -5.26
C ASP A 20 5.65 -6.12 -6.55
N ILE A 21 5.15 -5.54 -7.61
CA ILE A 21 5.13 -6.16 -8.94
C ILE A 21 6.54 -6.13 -9.58
N GLU A 22 7.37 -5.17 -9.18
CA GLU A 22 8.76 -5.00 -9.63
C GLU A 22 9.73 -5.21 -8.47
N THR A 23 10.54 -6.26 -8.53
CA THR A 23 11.42 -6.66 -7.42
C THR A 23 12.92 -6.57 -7.75
N GLN A 24 13.30 -6.21 -8.99
CA GLN A 24 14.70 -6.27 -9.45
C GLN A 24 15.68 -5.46 -8.58
N ASN A 25 15.24 -4.32 -8.06
CA ASN A 25 16.07 -3.45 -7.23
C ASN A 25 16.11 -3.86 -5.74
N LEU A 26 15.35 -4.87 -5.34
CA LEU A 26 15.21 -5.29 -3.95
C LEU A 26 16.26 -6.32 -3.53
N GLU A 27 16.87 -7.04 -4.48
CA GLU A 27 17.93 -8.01 -4.21
C GLU A 27 19.14 -7.38 -3.51
N ILE A 28 19.49 -6.16 -3.88
CA ILE A 28 20.59 -5.42 -3.23
C ILE A 28 20.31 -5.21 -1.74
N LEU A 29 19.07 -4.90 -1.39
CA LEU A 29 18.65 -4.73 0.00
C LEU A 29 18.61 -6.09 0.73
N LYS A 30 18.18 -7.15 0.04
CA LYS A 30 18.17 -8.50 0.60
C LYS A 30 19.58 -8.95 0.99
N ASN A 31 20.55 -8.76 0.12
CA ASN A 31 21.95 -9.10 0.38
C ASN A 31 22.55 -8.29 1.54
N LYS A 32 22.12 -7.03 1.69
CA LYS A 32 22.63 -6.15 2.76
C LYS A 32 21.99 -6.43 4.12
N TYR A 33 20.69 -6.70 4.18
CA TYR A 33 19.93 -6.78 5.42
C TYR A 33 19.48 -8.21 5.82
N ASN A 34 19.77 -9.19 4.96
CA ASN A 34 19.56 -10.63 5.21
C ASN A 34 18.16 -10.95 5.78
N SER A 35 18.10 -11.45 7.02
CA SER A 35 16.87 -11.87 7.69
C SER A 35 15.93 -10.71 8.06
N ASN A 36 16.43 -9.48 8.09
CA ASN A 36 15.59 -8.32 8.39
C ASN A 36 14.81 -7.81 7.18
N PHE A 37 15.08 -8.34 5.98
CA PHE A 37 14.40 -7.94 4.76
C PHE A 37 13.93 -9.14 3.95
N ILE A 38 12.64 -9.17 3.66
CA ILE A 38 12.03 -10.13 2.73
C ILE A 38 11.20 -9.37 1.70
N PHE A 39 11.04 -9.95 0.53
CA PHE A 39 10.15 -9.39 -0.48
C PHE A 39 9.50 -10.51 -1.31
N TYR A 40 8.36 -10.19 -1.87
CA TYR A 40 7.58 -11.06 -2.73
C TYR A 40 7.17 -10.31 -3.98
N LYS A 41 7.28 -10.97 -5.14
CA LYS A 41 6.68 -10.44 -6.37
C LYS A 41 5.19 -10.72 -6.31
N VAL A 42 4.39 -9.65 -6.27
CA VAL A 42 2.94 -9.71 -6.07
C VAL A 42 2.26 -8.66 -6.94
N ASP A 43 1.25 -9.08 -7.68
CA ASP A 43 0.28 -8.17 -8.28
C ASP A 43 -0.87 -7.94 -7.29
N LEU A 44 -1.09 -6.71 -6.85
CA LEU A 44 -2.16 -6.36 -5.91
C LEU A 44 -3.57 -6.61 -6.46
N ARG A 45 -3.71 -6.85 -7.76
CA ARG A 45 -4.98 -7.28 -8.38
C ARG A 45 -5.30 -8.74 -8.11
N ASN A 46 -4.30 -9.54 -7.73
CA ASN A 46 -4.46 -10.96 -7.41
C ASN A 46 -4.61 -11.17 -5.90
N ASN A 47 -5.82 -11.50 -5.46
CA ASN A 47 -6.14 -11.70 -4.04
C ASN A 47 -5.31 -12.82 -3.39
N GLU A 48 -5.11 -13.93 -4.11
CA GLU A 48 -4.38 -15.08 -3.57
C GLU A 48 -2.88 -14.78 -3.40
N GLU A 49 -2.27 -14.08 -4.34
CA GLU A 49 -0.87 -13.66 -4.23
C GLU A 49 -0.68 -12.74 -3.02
N VAL A 50 -1.56 -11.75 -2.85
CA VAL A 50 -1.52 -10.82 -1.71
C VAL A 50 -1.64 -11.58 -0.40
N LYS A 51 -2.65 -12.47 -0.30
CA LYS A 51 -2.88 -13.26 0.90
C LYS A 51 -1.68 -14.15 1.22
N MET A 52 -1.18 -14.90 0.25
CA MET A 52 -0.02 -15.78 0.45
C MET A 52 1.24 -15.04 0.89
N ALA A 53 1.50 -13.86 0.34
CA ALA A 53 2.66 -13.05 0.71
C ALA A 53 2.54 -12.49 2.14
N VAL A 54 1.34 -12.06 2.55
CA VAL A 54 1.07 -11.63 3.93
C VAL A 54 1.19 -12.79 4.91
N ASP A 55 0.64 -13.96 4.59
CA ASP A 55 0.73 -15.17 5.43
C ASP A 55 2.20 -15.60 5.61
N LYS A 56 3.00 -15.59 4.54
CA LYS A 56 4.44 -15.86 4.61
C LYS A 56 5.17 -14.82 5.45
N THR A 57 4.84 -13.53 5.32
CA THR A 57 5.40 -12.45 6.15
C THR A 57 5.10 -12.69 7.63
N ALA A 58 3.87 -13.02 7.97
CA ALA A 58 3.46 -13.30 9.34
C ALA A 58 4.15 -14.55 9.90
N LYS A 59 4.35 -15.59 9.08
CA LYS A 59 5.09 -16.80 9.46
C LYS A 59 6.56 -16.50 9.74
N GLU A 60 7.20 -15.68 8.90
CA GLU A 60 8.63 -15.35 9.00
C GLU A 60 8.92 -14.38 10.16
N PHE A 61 8.12 -13.34 10.27
CA PHE A 61 8.35 -12.28 11.25
C PHE A 61 7.53 -12.41 12.55
N GLY A 62 6.50 -13.23 12.54
CA GLY A 62 5.61 -13.45 13.70
C GLY A 62 4.65 -12.31 14.00
N ILE A 63 5.02 -11.07 13.68
CA ILE A 63 4.24 -9.86 13.99
C ILE A 63 4.21 -8.94 12.80
N ILE A 64 3.03 -8.34 12.54
CA ILE A 64 2.86 -7.21 11.63
C ILE A 64 2.40 -6.03 12.48
N ASP A 65 3.30 -5.11 12.81
CA ASP A 65 2.99 -3.91 13.63
C ASP A 65 2.48 -2.77 12.77
N ILE A 66 3.10 -2.57 11.61
CA ILE A 66 2.78 -1.48 10.69
C ILE A 66 2.66 -2.04 9.28
N ALA A 67 1.61 -1.65 8.60
CA ALA A 67 1.38 -1.97 7.20
C ALA A 67 1.20 -0.68 6.40
N VAL A 68 1.93 -0.55 5.29
CA VAL A 68 1.88 0.64 4.43
C VAL A 68 1.46 0.23 3.03
N HIS A 69 0.33 0.75 2.57
CA HIS A 69 -0.06 0.66 1.18
C HIS A 69 0.47 1.88 0.43
N ASN A 70 1.49 1.67 -0.39
CA ASN A 70 2.14 2.72 -1.16
C ASN A 70 2.02 2.51 -2.68
N ALA A 71 1.69 1.31 -3.14
CA ALA A 71 1.53 1.02 -4.55
C ALA A 71 0.43 1.89 -5.19
N CYS A 72 0.68 2.35 -6.39
CA CYS A 72 -0.33 3.08 -7.14
C CYS A 72 -0.04 3.03 -8.64
N LYS A 73 -1.10 3.16 -9.42
CA LYS A 73 -1.10 3.41 -10.86
C LYS A 73 -1.69 4.79 -11.11
N CYS A 74 -1.05 5.58 -11.95
CA CYS A 74 -1.53 6.87 -12.40
C CYS A 74 -1.53 6.91 -13.93
N THR A 75 -2.55 7.53 -14.51
CA THR A 75 -2.66 7.77 -15.94
C THR A 75 -2.86 9.26 -16.17
N PHE A 76 -2.25 9.78 -17.21
CA PHE A 76 -2.35 11.19 -17.59
C PHE A 76 -3.11 11.27 -18.93
N LYS A 77 -4.42 11.41 -18.85
CA LYS A 77 -5.33 11.61 -19.99
C LYS A 77 -6.47 12.52 -19.58
N SER A 78 -7.00 13.29 -20.53
CA SER A 78 -8.24 14.03 -20.30
C SER A 78 -9.38 13.06 -20.00
N GLU A 79 -10.41 13.53 -19.31
CA GLU A 79 -11.54 12.69 -18.92
C GLU A 79 -12.25 12.10 -20.15
N ILE A 80 -12.49 12.92 -21.19
CA ILE A 80 -13.15 12.49 -22.42
C ILE A 80 -12.38 11.41 -23.21
N GLU A 81 -11.05 11.36 -23.05
CA GLU A 81 -10.19 10.37 -23.72
C GLU A 81 -9.93 9.14 -22.85
N THR A 82 -10.38 9.15 -21.60
CA THR A 82 -10.15 8.08 -20.65
C THR A 82 -11.31 7.09 -20.70
N ASP A 83 -11.03 5.89 -21.19
CA ASP A 83 -12.01 4.81 -21.25
C ASP A 83 -12.32 4.19 -19.86
N PHE A 84 -13.45 3.51 -19.75
CA PHE A 84 -13.87 2.85 -18.50
C PHE A 84 -12.91 1.75 -18.04
N ASP A 85 -12.21 1.08 -18.95
CA ASP A 85 -11.28 0.02 -18.59
C ASP A 85 -10.02 0.60 -17.94
N THR A 86 -9.58 1.78 -18.35
CA THR A 86 -8.55 2.55 -17.65
C THR A 86 -8.99 2.89 -16.22
N TYR A 87 -10.24 3.34 -16.02
CA TYR A 87 -10.78 3.59 -14.67
C TYR A 87 -10.79 2.32 -13.83
N LYS A 88 -11.31 1.20 -14.35
CA LYS A 88 -11.34 -0.08 -13.64
C LYS A 88 -9.94 -0.54 -13.23
N ASP A 89 -8.97 -0.46 -14.13
CA ASP A 89 -7.60 -0.90 -13.87
C ASP A 89 -6.91 -0.03 -12.81
N VAL A 90 -7.07 1.29 -12.87
CA VAL A 90 -6.54 2.21 -11.83
C VAL A 90 -7.21 1.95 -10.47
N PHE A 91 -8.52 1.73 -10.44
CA PHE A 91 -9.24 1.37 -9.21
C PHE A 91 -8.83 0.00 -8.69
N ASP A 92 -8.61 -0.98 -9.57
CA ASP A 92 -8.24 -2.33 -9.16
C ASP A 92 -6.87 -2.36 -8.47
N VAL A 93 -5.91 -1.58 -8.96
CA VAL A 93 -4.60 -1.43 -8.31
C VAL A 93 -4.70 -0.58 -7.03
N ASN A 94 -5.24 0.64 -7.15
CA ASN A 94 -5.09 1.66 -6.09
C ASN A 94 -6.05 1.46 -4.92
N TYR A 95 -7.31 1.10 -5.21
CA TYR A 95 -8.36 0.97 -4.20
C TYR A 95 -8.61 -0.49 -3.80
N PHE A 96 -8.92 -1.35 -4.78
CA PHE A 96 -9.19 -2.75 -4.48
C PHE A 96 -7.92 -3.49 -4.04
N GLY A 97 -6.75 -3.13 -4.61
CA GLY A 97 -5.46 -3.64 -4.13
C GLY A 97 -5.19 -3.28 -2.67
N ALA A 98 -5.47 -2.02 -2.29
CA ALA A 98 -5.38 -1.60 -0.89
C ALA A 98 -6.36 -2.39 0.01
N LEU A 99 -7.58 -2.61 -0.47
CA LEU A 99 -8.59 -3.36 0.28
C LEU A 99 -8.22 -4.84 0.44
N ARG A 100 -7.70 -5.50 -0.62
CA ARG A 100 -7.16 -6.87 -0.53
C ARG A 100 -6.03 -6.97 0.49
N PHE A 101 -5.10 -6.01 0.43
CA PHE A 101 -3.99 -5.93 1.37
C PHE A 101 -4.47 -5.77 2.82
N VAL A 102 -5.36 -4.82 3.09
CA VAL A 102 -5.94 -4.62 4.43
C VAL A 102 -6.65 -5.88 4.92
N LYS A 103 -7.52 -6.48 4.11
CA LYS A 103 -8.22 -7.72 4.48
C LYS A 103 -7.28 -8.87 4.83
N SER A 104 -6.11 -8.93 4.19
CA SER A 104 -5.11 -9.96 4.47
C SER A 104 -4.36 -9.71 5.77
N ILE A 105 -4.08 -8.45 6.16
CA ILE A 105 -3.30 -8.13 7.36
C ILE A 105 -4.15 -8.01 8.64
N ILE A 106 -5.40 -7.58 8.53
CA ILE A 106 -6.29 -7.32 9.67
C ILE A 106 -6.40 -8.51 10.63
N PRO A 107 -6.56 -9.76 10.19
CA PRO A 107 -6.63 -10.90 11.10
C PRO A 107 -5.43 -11.00 12.05
N TYR A 108 -4.23 -10.70 11.56
CA TYR A 108 -3.00 -10.74 12.36
C TYR A 108 -2.93 -9.60 13.38
N MET A 109 -3.40 -8.41 13.01
CA MET A 109 -3.44 -7.25 13.90
C MET A 109 -4.53 -7.39 14.95
N THR A 110 -5.72 -7.87 14.56
CA THR A 110 -6.86 -8.08 15.49
C THR A 110 -6.54 -9.14 16.54
N ALA A 111 -5.87 -10.24 16.16
CA ALA A 111 -5.43 -11.27 17.10
C ALA A 111 -4.51 -10.72 18.21
N LYS A 112 -3.78 -9.65 17.95
CA LYS A 112 -2.87 -8.99 18.91
C LYS A 112 -3.44 -7.72 19.51
N LYS A 113 -4.62 -7.30 19.07
CA LYS A 113 -5.25 -6.02 19.44
C LYS A 113 -4.29 -4.83 19.32
N LYS A 114 -3.51 -4.82 18.24
CA LYS A 114 -2.53 -3.79 17.97
C LYS A 114 -2.15 -3.77 16.50
N GLY A 115 -2.16 -2.59 15.89
CA GLY A 115 -1.70 -2.43 14.52
C GLY A 115 -1.81 -0.98 14.03
N LYS A 116 -1.02 -0.68 13.02
CA LYS A 116 -1.09 0.61 12.32
C LYS A 116 -1.11 0.37 10.83
N VAL A 117 -2.13 0.90 10.15
CA VAL A 117 -2.25 0.86 8.70
C VAL A 117 -2.10 2.27 8.15
N ILE A 118 -1.27 2.45 7.14
CA ILE A 118 -1.00 3.73 6.51
C ILE A 118 -1.31 3.62 5.01
N PHE A 119 -2.17 4.47 4.50
CA PHE A 119 -2.41 4.61 3.07
C PHE A 119 -1.66 5.83 2.53
N THR A 120 -0.88 5.63 1.50
CA THR A 120 -0.30 6.74 0.74
C THR A 120 -1.36 7.31 -0.18
N SER A 121 -1.92 8.46 0.21
CA SER A 121 -2.84 9.25 -0.60
C SER A 121 -2.09 10.33 -1.39
N SER A 122 -2.80 11.34 -1.80
CA SER A 122 -2.27 12.52 -2.48
C SER A 122 -3.21 13.70 -2.24
N GLY A 123 -2.69 14.89 -2.19
CA GLY A 123 -3.51 16.11 -2.11
C GLY A 123 -4.57 16.21 -3.21
N VAL A 124 -4.30 15.62 -4.38
CA VAL A 124 -5.26 15.62 -5.51
C VAL A 124 -6.51 14.76 -5.23
N GLY A 125 -6.50 13.88 -4.25
CA GLY A 125 -7.69 13.17 -3.79
C GLY A 125 -8.72 14.09 -3.12
N VAL A 126 -8.29 15.28 -2.69
CA VAL A 126 -9.13 16.32 -2.06
C VAL A 126 -9.39 17.46 -3.03
N THR A 127 -8.35 17.94 -3.72
CA THR A 127 -8.45 19.14 -4.57
C THR A 127 -8.80 18.83 -6.02
N GLY A 128 -8.58 17.59 -6.48
CA GLY A 128 -8.60 17.27 -7.90
C GLY A 128 -7.38 17.84 -8.64
N PHE A 129 -7.17 17.37 -9.85
CA PHE A 129 -6.20 17.92 -10.80
C PHE A 129 -6.58 17.49 -12.22
N MET A 130 -6.20 18.29 -13.22
CA MET A 130 -6.53 17.99 -14.63
C MET A 130 -5.84 16.71 -15.11
N ASN A 131 -6.51 15.98 -15.98
CA ASN A 131 -5.99 14.80 -16.68
C ASN A 131 -5.58 13.61 -15.82
N ILE A 132 -6.03 13.53 -14.56
CA ILE A 132 -5.75 12.42 -13.64
C ILE A 132 -7.00 11.93 -12.89
N SER A 133 -8.18 12.08 -13.50
CA SER A 133 -9.46 11.77 -12.85
C SER A 133 -9.51 10.36 -12.23
N PRO A 134 -9.08 9.26 -12.91
CA PRO A 134 -9.09 7.93 -12.29
C PRO A 134 -8.23 7.86 -11.03
N TYR A 135 -7.02 8.40 -11.09
CA TYR A 135 -6.09 8.42 -9.96
C TYR A 135 -6.64 9.25 -8.79
N SER A 136 -7.08 10.47 -9.07
CA SER A 136 -7.64 11.38 -8.06
C SER A 136 -8.82 10.74 -7.34
N SER A 137 -9.72 10.11 -8.08
CA SER A 137 -10.90 9.41 -7.54
C SER A 137 -10.50 8.26 -6.61
N THR A 138 -9.47 7.47 -6.97
CA THR A 138 -8.99 6.39 -6.09
C THR A 138 -8.39 6.92 -4.79
N LYS A 139 -7.71 8.08 -4.82
CA LYS A 139 -7.15 8.68 -3.61
C LYS A 139 -8.23 9.22 -2.67
N GLY A 140 -9.28 9.84 -3.20
CA GLY A 140 -10.47 10.21 -2.42
C GLY A 140 -11.18 8.99 -1.82
N ALA A 141 -11.31 7.92 -2.59
CA ALA A 141 -11.90 6.67 -2.10
C ALA A 141 -11.08 6.03 -0.96
N LEU A 142 -9.75 6.05 -1.03
CA LEU A 142 -8.88 5.57 0.05
C LEU A 142 -9.04 6.38 1.34
N GLU A 143 -9.22 7.69 1.23
CA GLU A 143 -9.46 8.55 2.40
C GLU A 143 -10.79 8.24 3.09
N ALA A 144 -11.84 8.02 2.30
CA ALA A 144 -13.13 7.60 2.82
C ALA A 144 -13.02 6.22 3.50
N LEU A 145 -12.37 5.25 2.85
CA LEU A 145 -12.13 3.92 3.40
C LEU A 145 -11.39 4.00 4.74
N ALA A 146 -10.31 4.78 4.82
CA ALA A 146 -9.53 4.92 6.05
C ALA A 146 -10.37 5.47 7.23
N LYS A 147 -11.29 6.40 6.95
CA LYS A 147 -12.21 6.94 7.97
C LYS A 147 -13.16 5.87 8.51
N CYS A 148 -13.74 5.03 7.64
CA CYS A 148 -14.60 3.92 8.04
C CYS A 148 -13.84 2.88 8.88
N LEU A 149 -12.69 2.42 8.36
CA LEU A 149 -11.89 1.41 9.05
C LEU A 149 -11.35 1.89 10.40
N ARG A 150 -11.08 3.18 10.55
CA ARG A 150 -10.69 3.77 11.84
C ARG A 150 -11.76 3.58 12.91
N ILE A 151 -13.03 3.71 12.54
CA ILE A 151 -14.16 3.52 13.45
C ILE A 151 -14.39 2.04 13.73
N GLU A 152 -14.39 1.22 12.67
CA GLU A 152 -14.67 -0.22 12.76
C GLU A 152 -13.68 -0.97 13.65
N TYR A 153 -12.38 -0.63 13.54
CA TYR A 153 -11.30 -1.32 14.25
C TYR A 153 -10.75 -0.58 15.49
N ALA A 154 -11.43 0.48 15.94
CA ALA A 154 -11.04 1.21 17.15
C ALA A 154 -10.98 0.31 18.39
N LYS A 155 -11.96 -0.59 18.54
CA LYS A 155 -12.04 -1.56 19.65
C LYS A 155 -10.89 -2.58 19.68
N ASP A 156 -10.24 -2.79 18.52
CA ASP A 156 -9.13 -3.72 18.38
C ASP A 156 -7.76 -3.00 18.47
N ASN A 157 -7.77 -1.70 18.83
CA ASN A 157 -6.58 -0.86 18.93
C ASN A 157 -5.75 -0.85 17.64
N ILE A 158 -6.44 -0.86 16.49
CA ILE A 158 -5.83 -0.74 15.16
C ILE A 158 -6.12 0.67 14.64
N THR A 159 -5.07 1.38 14.26
CA THR A 159 -5.18 2.76 13.77
C THR A 159 -4.94 2.84 12.27
N PHE A 160 -5.72 3.70 11.60
CA PHE A 160 -5.60 3.93 10.16
C PHE A 160 -5.19 5.38 9.90
N HIS A 161 -4.18 5.56 9.08
CA HIS A 161 -3.59 6.86 8.78
C HIS A 161 -3.56 7.10 7.28
N ILE A 162 -3.63 8.36 6.92
CA ILE A 162 -3.40 8.83 5.55
C ILE A 162 -2.10 9.61 5.54
N MET A 163 -1.26 9.29 4.57
CA MET A 163 -0.03 10.04 4.29
C MET A 163 -0.19 10.77 2.96
N HIS A 164 -0.01 12.08 2.98
CA HIS A 164 0.08 12.91 1.78
C HIS A 164 1.54 13.28 1.54
N PRO A 165 2.27 12.55 0.68
CA PRO A 165 3.63 12.94 0.34
C PRO A 165 3.63 14.31 -0.36
N PRO A 166 4.67 15.12 -0.16
CA PRO A 166 4.86 16.30 -1.00
C PRO A 166 5.09 15.87 -2.45
N LEU A 167 4.99 16.84 -3.37
CA LEU A 167 5.31 16.59 -4.78
C LEU A 167 6.72 16.01 -4.87
N THR A 168 6.82 14.78 -5.34
CA THR A 168 8.07 14.03 -5.36
C THR A 168 8.35 13.57 -6.77
N GLN A 169 9.50 13.94 -7.30
CA GLN A 169 9.96 13.43 -8.59
C GLN A 169 10.35 11.95 -8.43
N THR A 170 9.64 11.05 -9.09
CA THR A 170 9.91 9.61 -9.10
C THR A 170 10.14 9.16 -10.54
N LYS A 171 10.90 8.08 -10.70
CA LYS A 171 10.94 7.36 -11.97
C LYS A 171 9.69 6.48 -12.03
N SER A 172 8.64 7.00 -12.57
CA SER A 172 7.40 6.27 -12.91
C SER A 172 6.97 6.62 -14.31
#